data_f356f33ead44ad49cae3b3d7f7844cf5
#
_entry.id   f356f33ead44ad49cae3b3d7f7844cf5
#
_cell.length_a   1.000
_cell.length_b   1.000
_cell.length_c   1.000
_cell.angle_alpha   90.00
_cell.angle_beta   90.00
_cell.angle_gamma   90.00
#
_symmetry.space_group_name_H-M   'P 1'
#
loop_
_entity.id
_entity.type
_entity.pdbx_description
1 polymer ?
#
loop_
_entity_poly.entity_id
_entity_poly.type
_entity_poly.pdbx_seq_one_letter_code
_entity_poly.pdbx_strand_id
1 'polypeptide(L)'
;MNLSTVYSRRLMWLAALFSVIGLMSYAIYAEKVLYLDPCPLCITQRLFYIGIGIFALVGLVMTRNRLVQRVASILMAASALGGMATAGRQVWLQHLPKDQVPECGPGLQYWLENEPWLQTLSLLFKGDGNCAEVVWTFLGFSMGEWSLAWFVALLIIALMLLFSYCKGISDVKTF
;
A
#
# COMPACT_ATOMS: atom_id res chain seq x y z
N MET A 1 31.89 5.62 5.48
CA MET A 1 30.45 5.68 5.15
C MET A 1 30.15 7.13 4.81
N ASN A 2 29.84 7.43 3.54
CA ASN A 2 29.61 8.81 3.09
C ASN A 2 28.35 9.40 3.76
N LEU A 3 28.48 10.59 4.34
CA LEU A 3 27.40 11.31 5.03
C LEU A 3 26.18 11.52 4.11
N SER A 4 26.43 11.77 2.83
CA SER A 4 25.41 11.93 1.79
C SER A 4 24.52 10.69 1.61
N THR A 5 25.11 9.48 1.70
CA THR A 5 24.34 8.22 1.56
C THR A 5 23.43 7.96 2.75
N VAL A 6 23.86 8.31 3.96
CA VAL A 6 23.04 8.18 5.18
C VAL A 6 21.88 9.16 5.15
N TYR A 7 22.13 10.39 4.74
CA TYR A 7 21.11 11.44 4.60
C TYR A 7 20.06 11.04 3.55
N SER A 8 20.49 10.56 2.38
CA SER A 8 19.60 10.11 1.31
C SER A 8 18.69 8.94 1.77
N ARG A 9 19.22 7.97 2.52
CA ARG A 9 18.40 6.86 3.06
C ARG A 9 17.36 7.33 4.05
N ARG A 10 17.73 8.23 4.97
CA ARG A 10 16.76 8.81 5.92
C ARG A 10 15.66 9.57 5.21
N LEU A 11 16.00 10.33 4.17
CA LEU A 11 15.04 11.07 3.37
C LEU A 11 14.06 10.12 2.67
N MET A 12 14.51 8.97 2.14
CA MET A 12 13.64 7.96 1.52
C MET A 12 12.67 7.33 2.52
N TRP A 13 13.13 7.01 3.74
CA TRP A 13 12.26 6.50 4.81
C TRP A 13 11.21 7.54 5.23
N LEU A 14 11.62 8.80 5.38
CA LEU A 14 10.71 9.91 5.69
C LEU A 14 9.70 10.13 4.57
N ALA A 15 10.14 10.13 3.31
CA ALA A 15 9.26 10.29 2.15
C ALA A 15 8.17 9.19 2.12
N ALA A 16 8.55 7.93 2.34
CA ALA A 16 7.59 6.84 2.42
C ALA A 16 6.60 7.02 3.58
N LEU A 17 7.09 7.37 4.77
CA LEU A 17 6.25 7.57 5.96
C LEU A 17 5.26 8.72 5.76
N PHE A 18 5.72 9.88 5.29
CA PHE A 18 4.85 11.03 5.04
C PHE A 18 3.84 10.78 3.92
N SER A 19 4.23 10.04 2.87
CA SER A 19 3.30 9.63 1.82
C SER A 19 2.16 8.77 2.38
N VAL A 20 2.49 7.79 3.22
CA VAL A 20 1.48 6.92 3.86
C VAL A 20 0.57 7.73 4.78
N ILE A 21 1.13 8.63 5.61
CA ILE A 21 0.33 9.49 6.49
C ILE A 21 -0.62 10.36 5.67
N GLY A 22 -0.14 10.98 4.59
CA GLY A 22 -0.97 11.79 3.71
C GLY A 22 -2.11 11.01 3.05
N LEU A 23 -1.79 9.83 2.49
CA LEU A 23 -2.77 8.95 1.87
C LEU A 23 -3.83 8.45 2.85
N MET A 24 -3.43 8.04 4.06
CA MET A 24 -4.36 7.59 5.09
C MET A 24 -5.22 8.74 5.61
N SER A 25 -4.66 9.93 5.80
CA SER A 25 -5.41 11.13 6.18
C SER A 25 -6.46 11.49 5.13
N TYR A 26 -6.09 11.43 3.85
CA TYR A 26 -7.03 11.66 2.74
C TYR A 26 -8.12 10.59 2.70
N ALA A 27 -7.78 9.32 2.91
CA ALA A 27 -8.75 8.22 2.93
C ALA A 27 -9.78 8.39 4.05
N ILE A 28 -9.35 8.83 5.25
CA ILE A 28 -10.24 9.12 6.37
C ILE A 28 -11.10 10.36 6.07
N TYR A 29 -10.53 11.39 5.46
CA TYR A 29 -11.27 12.58 5.04
C TYR A 29 -12.36 12.22 4.02
N ALA A 30 -12.05 11.42 3.00
CA ALA A 30 -13.00 10.96 1.99
C ALA A 30 -14.16 10.18 2.61
N GLU A 31 -13.89 9.33 3.60
CA GLU A 31 -14.91 8.55 4.30
C GLU A 31 -15.79 9.43 5.21
N LYS A 32 -15.19 10.32 6.03
CA LYS A 32 -15.92 11.07 7.07
C LYS A 32 -16.56 12.36 6.57
N VAL A 33 -15.99 13.01 5.55
CA VAL A 33 -16.43 14.32 5.07
C VAL A 33 -17.13 14.21 3.72
N LEU A 34 -16.64 13.36 2.83
CA LEU A 34 -17.26 13.14 1.51
C LEU A 34 -18.27 11.99 1.52
N TYR A 35 -18.44 11.29 2.66
CA TYR A 35 -19.35 10.14 2.84
C TYR A 35 -19.17 9.05 1.76
N LEU A 36 -17.92 8.81 1.36
CA LEU A 36 -17.57 7.77 0.42
C LEU A 36 -17.30 6.48 1.18
N ASP A 37 -18.26 5.55 1.17
CA ASP A 37 -18.10 4.25 1.84
C ASP A 37 -16.97 3.44 1.18
N PRO A 38 -15.98 2.97 1.99
CA PRO A 38 -14.86 2.22 1.45
C PRO A 38 -15.27 0.81 1.03
N CYS A 39 -15.01 0.44 -0.21
CA CYS A 39 -15.20 -0.92 -0.70
C CYS A 39 -14.20 -1.92 -0.03
N PRO A 40 -14.44 -3.23 -0.06
CA PRO A 40 -13.56 -4.23 0.55
C PRO A 40 -12.11 -4.13 0.09
N LEU A 41 -11.85 -3.95 -1.22
CA LEU A 41 -10.50 -3.77 -1.76
C LEU A 41 -9.83 -2.48 -1.24
N CYS A 42 -10.59 -1.40 -1.07
CA CYS A 42 -10.06 -0.15 -0.51
C CYS A 42 -9.57 -0.34 0.94
N ILE A 43 -10.28 -1.14 1.74
CA ILE A 43 -9.89 -1.46 3.12
C ILE A 43 -8.62 -2.32 3.13
N THR A 44 -8.54 -3.31 2.24
CA THR A 44 -7.33 -4.14 2.09
C THR A 44 -6.12 -3.30 1.70
N GLN A 45 -6.26 -2.34 0.79
CA GLN A 45 -5.19 -1.41 0.43
C GLN A 45 -4.74 -0.56 1.64
N ARG A 46 -5.67 -0.10 2.48
CA ARG A 46 -5.33 0.63 3.72
C ARG A 46 -4.47 -0.23 4.66
N LEU A 47 -4.75 -1.52 4.78
CA LEU A 47 -3.91 -2.43 5.60
C LEU A 47 -2.48 -2.52 5.04
N PHE A 48 -2.30 -2.59 3.72
CA PHE A 48 -0.97 -2.57 3.11
C PHE A 48 -0.26 -1.23 3.31
N TYR A 49 -0.95 -0.09 3.22
CA TYR A 49 -0.36 1.22 3.54
C TYR A 49 0.08 1.30 5.00
N ILE A 50 -0.72 0.81 5.94
CA ILE A 50 -0.33 0.74 7.37
C ILE A 50 0.93 -0.11 7.53
N GLY A 51 1.00 -1.29 6.88
CA GLY A 51 2.19 -2.13 6.89
C GLY A 51 3.43 -1.40 6.38
N ILE A 52 3.33 -0.72 5.23
CA ILE A 52 4.40 0.11 4.68
C ILE A 52 4.84 1.19 5.68
N GLY A 53 3.89 1.89 6.31
CA GLY A 53 4.15 2.93 7.31
C GLY A 53 4.90 2.40 8.53
N ILE A 54 4.50 1.24 9.05
CA ILE A 54 5.18 0.58 10.19
C ILE A 54 6.61 0.21 9.81
N PHE A 55 6.84 -0.42 8.64
CA PHE A 55 8.17 -0.79 8.21
C PHE A 55 9.05 0.42 7.88
N ALA A 56 8.46 1.49 7.34
CA ALA A 56 9.18 2.75 7.13
C ALA A 56 9.62 3.38 8.46
N LEU A 57 8.75 3.38 9.48
CA LEU A 57 9.06 3.86 10.81
C LEU A 57 10.16 3.03 11.47
N VAL A 58 10.08 1.70 11.40
CA VAL A 58 11.13 0.78 11.92
C VAL A 58 12.46 1.06 11.24
N GLY A 59 12.49 1.20 9.91
CA GLY A 59 13.70 1.51 9.16
C GLY A 59 14.29 2.87 9.51
N LEU A 60 13.46 3.86 9.82
CA LEU A 60 13.86 5.20 10.24
C LEU A 60 14.46 5.22 11.65
N VAL A 61 13.85 4.51 12.60
CA VAL A 61 14.27 4.49 14.02
C VAL A 61 15.52 3.62 14.20
N MET A 62 15.56 2.43 13.58
CA MET A 62 16.64 1.46 13.74
C MET A 62 17.85 1.76 12.80
N THR A 63 18.32 3.01 12.77
CA THR A 63 19.38 3.46 11.85
C THR A 63 20.73 2.77 12.05
N ARG A 64 21.01 2.22 13.22
CA ARG A 64 22.28 1.54 13.54
C ARG A 64 22.36 0.11 13.04
N ASN A 65 21.23 -0.58 12.92
CA ASN A 65 21.20 -2.01 12.56
C ASN A 65 20.86 -2.19 11.09
N ARG A 66 21.87 -2.45 10.25
CA ARG A 66 21.72 -2.66 8.80
C ARG A 66 20.84 -3.87 8.45
N LEU A 67 20.84 -4.91 9.29
CA LEU A 67 20.00 -6.09 9.07
C LEU A 67 18.53 -5.73 9.22
N VAL A 68 18.18 -5.02 10.30
CA VAL A 68 16.79 -4.54 10.52
C VAL A 68 16.32 -3.66 9.37
N GLN A 69 17.16 -2.74 8.91
CA GLN A 69 16.81 -1.86 7.78
C GLN A 69 16.60 -2.63 6.47
N ARG A 70 17.35 -3.70 6.22
CA ARG A 70 17.13 -4.59 5.06
C ARG A 70 15.81 -5.34 5.17
N VAL A 71 15.58 -5.97 6.32
CA VAL A 71 14.34 -6.70 6.58
C VAL A 71 13.15 -5.76 6.44
N ALA A 72 13.23 -4.56 7.02
CA ALA A 72 12.20 -3.54 6.89
C ALA A 72 11.95 -3.14 5.42
N SER A 73 13.02 -2.97 4.60
CA SER A 73 12.88 -2.68 3.16
C SER A 73 12.24 -3.84 2.39
N ILE A 74 12.56 -5.09 2.71
CA ILE A 74 11.95 -6.27 2.08
C ILE A 74 10.47 -6.36 2.44
N LEU A 75 10.12 -6.21 3.72
CA LEU A 75 8.74 -6.25 4.18
C LEU A 75 7.90 -5.09 3.62
N MET A 76 8.51 -3.91 3.51
CA MET A 76 7.90 -2.76 2.84
C MET A 76 7.63 -3.05 1.36
N ALA A 77 8.59 -3.66 0.64
CA ALA A 77 8.41 -4.06 -0.75
C ALA A 77 7.32 -5.13 -0.91
N ALA A 78 7.29 -6.14 -0.03
CA ALA A 78 6.24 -7.17 -0.03
C ALA A 78 4.85 -6.57 0.21
N SER A 79 4.73 -5.63 1.16
CA SER A 79 3.47 -4.91 1.40
C SER A 79 3.05 -4.05 0.20
N ALA A 80 4.00 -3.39 -0.46
CA ALA A 80 3.71 -2.62 -1.66
C ALA A 80 3.25 -3.51 -2.83
N LEU A 81 3.85 -4.69 -3.01
CA LEU A 81 3.41 -5.67 -4.01
C LEU A 81 2.00 -6.20 -3.73
N GLY A 82 1.69 -6.51 -2.46
CA GLY A 82 0.33 -6.90 -2.06
C GLY A 82 -0.69 -5.78 -2.31
N GLY A 83 -0.33 -4.55 -1.98
CA GLY A 83 -1.15 -3.36 -2.28
C GLY A 83 -1.35 -3.15 -3.79
N MET A 84 -0.31 -3.33 -4.61
CA MET A 84 -0.41 -3.29 -6.07
C MET A 84 -1.36 -4.35 -6.62
N ALA A 85 -1.29 -5.57 -6.09
CA ALA A 85 -2.18 -6.65 -6.54
C ALA A 85 -3.65 -6.33 -6.26
N THR A 86 -3.96 -5.79 -5.07
CA THR A 86 -5.33 -5.40 -4.69
C THR A 86 -5.81 -4.16 -5.44
N ALA A 87 -4.96 -3.15 -5.64
CA ALA A 87 -5.28 -1.97 -6.45
C ALA A 87 -5.46 -2.33 -7.93
N GLY A 88 -4.60 -3.17 -8.49
CA GLY A 88 -4.72 -3.68 -9.85
C GLY A 88 -6.00 -4.49 -10.05
N ARG A 89 -6.40 -5.31 -9.06
CA ARG A 89 -7.69 -6.03 -9.07
C ARG A 89 -8.86 -5.06 -9.09
N GLN A 90 -8.81 -3.97 -8.31
CA GLN A 90 -9.85 -2.95 -8.31
C GLN A 90 -9.95 -2.24 -9.67
N VAL A 91 -8.83 -1.80 -10.24
CA VAL A 91 -8.80 -1.18 -11.57
C VAL A 91 -9.35 -2.14 -12.62
N TRP A 92 -9.00 -3.42 -12.56
CA TRP A 92 -9.55 -4.43 -13.46
C TRP A 92 -11.07 -4.55 -13.35
N LEU A 93 -11.63 -4.59 -12.12
CA LEU A 93 -13.08 -4.62 -11.89
C LEU A 93 -13.80 -3.39 -12.46
N GLN A 94 -13.18 -2.20 -12.36
CA GLN A 94 -13.73 -0.95 -12.89
C GLN A 94 -13.80 -0.91 -14.43
N HIS A 95 -13.00 -1.74 -15.11
CA HIS A 95 -12.98 -1.83 -16.57
C HIS A 95 -13.78 -3.03 -17.14
N LEU A 96 -14.40 -3.84 -16.27
CA LEU A 96 -15.25 -4.94 -16.70
C LEU A 96 -16.57 -4.43 -17.32
N PRO A 97 -17.10 -5.13 -18.34
CA PRO A 97 -18.48 -4.94 -18.79
C PRO A 97 -19.47 -5.16 -17.64
N LYS A 98 -20.56 -4.40 -17.61
CA LYS A 98 -21.53 -4.42 -16.50
C LYS A 98 -22.17 -5.80 -16.23
N ASP A 99 -22.26 -6.63 -17.25
CA ASP A 99 -22.78 -8.00 -17.21
C ASP A 99 -21.81 -9.01 -16.56
N GLN A 100 -20.53 -8.64 -16.39
CA GLN A 100 -19.48 -9.48 -15.81
C GLN A 100 -19.02 -8.98 -14.42
N VAL A 101 -19.56 -7.87 -13.96
CA VAL A 101 -19.26 -7.34 -12.62
C VAL A 101 -19.93 -8.24 -11.58
N PRO A 102 -19.23 -8.67 -10.52
CA PRO A 102 -19.84 -9.42 -9.42
C PRO A 102 -21.01 -8.65 -8.80
N GLU A 103 -21.94 -9.36 -8.18
CA GLU A 103 -23.04 -8.73 -7.46
C GLU A 103 -22.51 -7.86 -6.31
N CYS A 104 -23.22 -6.75 -6.02
CA CYS A 104 -22.94 -5.90 -4.87
C CYS A 104 -23.24 -6.67 -3.60
N GLY A 105 -22.25 -6.79 -2.71
CA GLY A 105 -22.42 -7.44 -1.41
C GLY A 105 -23.10 -6.51 -0.39
N PRO A 106 -23.59 -7.05 0.72
CA PRO A 106 -24.30 -6.31 1.78
C PRO A 106 -23.38 -5.38 2.60
N GLY A 107 -22.14 -5.20 2.18
CA GLY A 107 -21.13 -4.39 2.88
C GLY A 107 -20.28 -5.19 3.86
N LEU A 108 -19.08 -4.67 4.14
CA LEU A 108 -18.07 -5.38 4.96
C LEU A 108 -18.57 -5.63 6.39
N GLN A 109 -19.33 -4.71 6.97
CA GLN A 109 -19.81 -4.85 8.34
C GLN A 109 -20.71 -6.06 8.51
N TYR A 110 -21.60 -6.32 7.54
CA TYR A 110 -22.45 -7.52 7.53
C TYR A 110 -21.61 -8.80 7.50
N TRP A 111 -20.55 -8.84 6.68
CA TRP A 111 -19.67 -10.00 6.57
C TRP A 111 -18.88 -10.26 7.85
N LEU A 112 -18.42 -9.21 8.54
CA LEU A 112 -17.70 -9.31 9.81
C LEU A 112 -18.58 -9.85 10.94
N GLU A 113 -19.88 -9.55 10.92
CA GLU A 113 -20.83 -9.95 11.98
C GLU A 113 -21.47 -11.32 11.73
N ASN A 114 -21.66 -11.72 10.47
CA ASN A 114 -22.50 -12.87 10.12
C ASN A 114 -21.75 -14.03 9.46
N GLU A 115 -20.53 -13.82 8.95
CA GLU A 115 -19.80 -14.82 8.19
C GLU A 115 -18.50 -15.26 8.87
N PRO A 116 -18.03 -16.52 8.64
CA PRO A 116 -16.73 -16.97 9.11
C PRO A 116 -15.61 -16.10 8.57
N TRP A 117 -14.60 -15.81 9.40
CA TRP A 117 -13.46 -14.94 9.07
C TRP A 117 -12.72 -15.30 7.78
N LEU A 118 -12.70 -16.58 7.38
CA LEU A 118 -12.10 -17.03 6.12
C LEU A 118 -12.87 -16.55 4.89
N GLN A 119 -14.20 -16.49 4.96
CA GLN A 119 -15.02 -15.98 3.86
C GLN A 119 -14.88 -14.47 3.74
N THR A 120 -14.90 -13.76 4.87
CA THR A 120 -14.62 -12.31 4.93
C THR A 120 -13.25 -11.98 4.35
N LEU A 121 -12.22 -12.77 4.70
CA LEU A 121 -10.87 -12.60 4.15
C LEU A 121 -10.84 -12.81 2.63
N SER A 122 -11.56 -13.83 2.13
CA SER A 122 -11.64 -14.06 0.68
C SER A 122 -12.30 -12.90 -0.07
N LEU A 123 -13.34 -12.28 0.54
CA LEU A 123 -14.02 -11.11 -0.01
C LEU A 123 -13.09 -9.90 -0.08
N LEU A 124 -12.29 -9.67 0.97
CA LEU A 124 -11.32 -8.57 1.03
C LEU A 124 -10.30 -8.60 -0.12
N PHE A 125 -9.98 -9.78 -0.64
CA PHE A 125 -9.05 -9.94 -1.77
C PHE A 125 -9.76 -10.06 -3.12
N LYS A 126 -10.95 -10.64 -3.18
CA LYS A 126 -11.72 -10.78 -4.43
C LYS A 126 -12.40 -9.48 -4.84
N GLY A 127 -12.89 -8.71 -3.87
CA GLY A 127 -13.76 -7.56 -4.09
C GLY A 127 -15.19 -8.01 -4.48
N ASP A 128 -16.10 -7.07 -4.43
CA ASP A 128 -17.51 -7.19 -4.85
C ASP A 128 -17.86 -6.12 -5.90
N GLY A 129 -19.12 -6.05 -6.31
CA GLY A 129 -19.60 -5.07 -7.29
C GLY A 129 -19.40 -3.62 -6.86
N ASN A 130 -19.38 -3.33 -5.54
CA ASN A 130 -19.11 -2.00 -5.03
C ASN A 130 -17.69 -1.51 -5.38
N CYS A 131 -16.73 -2.44 -5.57
CA CYS A 131 -15.37 -2.11 -6.00
C CYS A 131 -15.27 -1.71 -7.48
N ALA A 132 -16.25 -2.05 -8.30
CA ALA A 132 -16.32 -1.71 -9.71
C ALA A 132 -16.92 -0.31 -9.94
N GLU A 133 -17.65 0.24 -8.97
CA GLU A 133 -18.21 1.58 -9.09
C GLU A 133 -17.14 2.65 -8.89
N VAL A 134 -17.06 3.57 -9.87
CA VAL A 134 -16.16 4.72 -9.81
C VAL A 134 -16.93 5.90 -9.21
N VAL A 135 -16.95 5.97 -7.88
CA VAL A 135 -17.66 7.03 -7.13
C VAL A 135 -16.88 8.35 -7.04
N TRP A 136 -15.58 8.33 -7.34
CA TRP A 136 -14.73 9.51 -7.28
C TRP A 136 -13.61 9.44 -8.30
N THR A 137 -13.34 10.57 -8.96
CA THR A 137 -12.25 10.73 -9.92
C THR A 137 -11.50 12.03 -9.68
N PHE A 138 -10.20 12.00 -9.86
CA PHE A 138 -9.33 13.17 -9.82
C PHE A 138 -8.40 13.16 -11.04
N LEU A 139 -8.39 14.25 -11.82
CA LEU A 139 -7.65 14.34 -13.10
C LEU A 139 -8.00 13.21 -14.10
N GLY A 140 -9.21 12.67 -14.04
CA GLY A 140 -9.66 11.59 -14.92
C GLY A 140 -9.32 10.17 -14.44
N PHE A 141 -8.57 10.03 -13.35
CA PHE A 141 -8.20 8.74 -12.75
C PHE A 141 -9.05 8.41 -11.54
N SER A 142 -9.42 7.15 -11.40
CA SER A 142 -10.15 6.63 -10.26
C SER A 142 -9.27 6.55 -9.00
N MET A 143 -9.89 6.40 -7.83
CA MET A 143 -9.16 6.20 -6.57
C MET A 143 -8.30 4.93 -6.61
N GLY A 144 -8.73 3.87 -7.30
CA GLY A 144 -7.95 2.64 -7.49
C GLY A 144 -6.69 2.85 -8.33
N GLU A 145 -6.78 3.63 -9.40
CA GLU A 145 -5.63 3.96 -10.26
C GLU A 145 -4.60 4.82 -9.54
N TRP A 146 -5.05 5.83 -8.78
CA TRP A 146 -4.16 6.62 -7.92
C TRP A 146 -3.48 5.77 -6.86
N SER A 147 -4.22 4.86 -6.22
CA SER A 147 -3.65 3.94 -5.24
C SER A 147 -2.61 3.02 -5.88
N LEU A 148 -2.86 2.50 -7.08
CA LEU A 148 -1.89 1.70 -7.83
C LEU A 148 -0.61 2.49 -8.10
N ALA A 149 -0.72 3.74 -8.57
CA ALA A 149 0.43 4.60 -8.82
C ALA A 149 1.27 4.86 -7.56
N TRP A 150 0.62 5.08 -6.41
CA TRP A 150 1.31 5.25 -5.14
C TRP A 150 2.00 3.98 -4.65
N PHE A 151 1.39 2.79 -4.80
CA PHE A 151 2.06 1.54 -4.47
C PHE A 151 3.29 1.30 -5.35
N VAL A 152 3.24 1.62 -6.64
CA VAL A 152 4.41 1.56 -7.54
C VAL A 152 5.52 2.49 -7.04
N ALA A 153 5.20 3.74 -6.70
CA ALA A 153 6.19 4.69 -6.18
C ALA A 153 6.82 4.20 -4.86
N LEU A 154 6.01 3.68 -3.95
CA LEU A 154 6.50 3.14 -2.66
C LEU A 154 7.33 1.87 -2.85
N LEU A 155 7.01 1.02 -3.82
CA LEU A 155 7.82 -0.14 -4.21
C LEU A 155 9.19 0.30 -4.73
N ILE A 156 9.23 1.30 -5.60
CA ILE A 156 10.49 1.86 -6.11
C ILE A 156 11.35 2.38 -4.95
N ILE A 157 10.78 3.12 -4.00
CA ILE A 157 11.50 3.60 -2.80
C ILE A 157 12.04 2.42 -1.99
N ALA A 158 11.24 1.36 -1.77
CA ALA A 158 11.65 0.18 -1.03
C ALA A 158 12.82 -0.54 -1.71
N LEU A 159 12.78 -0.71 -3.03
CA LEU A 159 13.85 -1.31 -3.83
C LEU A 159 15.12 -0.44 -3.82
N MET A 160 15.01 0.87 -3.97
CA MET A 160 16.16 1.79 -3.87
C MET A 160 16.84 1.69 -2.49
N LEU A 161 16.05 1.62 -1.41
CA LEU A 161 16.57 1.38 -0.06
C LEU A 161 17.29 0.03 0.01
N LEU A 162 16.68 -1.04 -0.46
CA LEU A 162 17.25 -2.39 -0.45
C LEU A 162 18.59 -2.45 -1.20
N PHE A 163 18.64 -1.95 -2.44
CA PHE A 163 19.88 -1.89 -3.24
C PHE A 163 20.96 -1.03 -2.58
N SER A 164 20.58 0.09 -1.97
CA SER A 164 21.52 0.96 -1.24
C SER A 164 22.19 0.23 -0.04
N TYR A 165 21.48 -0.73 0.58
CA TYR A 165 22.06 -1.56 1.64
C TYR A 165 22.88 -2.75 1.10
N CYS A 166 22.54 -3.27 -0.08
CA CYS A 166 23.32 -4.35 -0.72
C CYS A 166 24.67 -3.83 -1.22
N LYS A 167 24.73 -2.65 -1.85
CA LYS A 167 25.97 -2.08 -2.38
C LYS A 167 27.01 -1.77 -1.28
N GLY A 168 26.58 -1.40 -0.09
CA GLY A 168 27.47 -1.13 1.05
C GLY A 168 28.14 -2.38 1.66
N ILE A 169 27.87 -3.61 1.17
CA ILE A 169 28.54 -4.84 1.59
C ILE A 169 29.65 -5.22 0.61
N SER A 170 29.49 -4.95 -0.69
CA SER A 170 30.55 -5.22 -1.66
C SER A 170 31.82 -4.41 -1.34
N ASP A 171 31.65 -3.19 -0.87
CA ASP A 171 32.79 -2.33 -0.51
C ASP A 171 33.54 -2.74 0.77
N VAL A 172 32.92 -3.57 1.64
CA VAL A 172 33.55 -4.06 2.88
C VAL A 172 34.30 -5.38 2.65
N LYS A 173 34.04 -6.14 1.59
CA LYS A 173 34.71 -7.40 1.28
C LYS A 173 36.00 -7.23 0.45
N THR A 174 36.34 -6.01 0.05
CA THR A 174 37.53 -5.71 -0.76
C THR A 174 38.70 -5.12 0.05
N PHE A 175 38.71 -5.29 1.39
CA PHE A 175 39.84 -4.98 2.26
C PHE A 175 40.30 -6.20 3.02
#